data_3874296bfcb9a364d80b7a01375d1126
#
_entry.id   3874296bfcb9a364d80b7a01375d1126
#
_cell.length_a   1.000
_cell.length_b   1.000
_cell.length_c   1.000
_cell.angle_alpha   90.00
_cell.angle_beta   90.00
_cell.angle_gamma   90.00
#
_symmetry.space_group_name_H-M   'P 1'
#
loop_
_entity.id
_entity.type
_entity.pdbx_description
1 polymer ?
#
loop_
_entity_poly.entity_id
_entity_poly.type
_entity_poly.pdbx_seq_one_letter_code
_entity_poly.pdbx_strand_id
1 'polypeptide(L)'
;VKNLNQDEIIKLSKIQLISDYVIQRSEAINTYNQTNSIDKSLLINGRNLTNIGLFRKYMETYIEAHSAINKDLMVMVRQLQPTAYGLPIEIYAFSSDKRWQNYEYIIADIFDHMIASVPDFDLVISEPSILRPTNK
;
A
#
# COMPACT_ATOMS: atom_id res chain seq x y z
N VAL A 1 -6.36 -6.73 6.02
CA VAL A 1 -5.20 -7.36 5.36
C VAL A 1 -5.54 -8.78 4.97
N LYS A 2 -5.21 -9.14 3.76
CA LYS A 2 -5.50 -10.50 3.25
C LYS A 2 -4.47 -10.91 2.21
N ASN A 3 -4.32 -12.23 2.05
CA ASN A 3 -3.61 -12.80 0.91
C ASN A 3 -4.44 -12.60 -0.37
N LEU A 4 -3.77 -12.31 -1.48
CA LEU A 4 -4.43 -12.07 -2.76
C LEU A 4 -4.51 -13.36 -3.56
N ASN A 5 -5.67 -13.65 -4.12
CA ASN A 5 -5.86 -14.72 -5.09
C ASN A 5 -5.43 -14.25 -6.50
N GLN A 6 -5.45 -15.17 -7.46
CA GLN A 6 -4.97 -14.88 -8.81
C GLN A 6 -5.80 -13.78 -9.50
N ASP A 7 -7.12 -13.79 -9.34
CA ASP A 7 -7.98 -12.78 -9.95
C ASP A 7 -7.72 -11.39 -9.39
N GLU A 8 -7.46 -11.30 -8.09
CA GLU A 8 -7.13 -10.05 -7.42
C GLU A 8 -5.76 -9.53 -7.88
N ILE A 9 -4.79 -10.41 -8.04
CA ILE A 9 -3.46 -10.05 -8.55
C ILE A 9 -3.56 -9.52 -9.99
N ILE A 10 -4.33 -10.17 -10.84
CA ILE A 10 -4.56 -9.71 -12.22
C ILE A 10 -5.19 -8.31 -12.22
N LYS A 11 -6.19 -8.09 -11.39
CA LYS A 11 -6.85 -6.79 -11.25
C LYS A 11 -5.84 -5.70 -10.84
N LEU A 12 -5.07 -5.96 -9.79
CA LEU A 12 -4.12 -4.98 -9.25
C LEU A 12 -2.92 -4.76 -10.18
N SER A 13 -2.58 -5.74 -11.02
CA SER A 13 -1.53 -5.59 -12.03
C SER A 13 -1.87 -4.54 -13.09
N LYS A 14 -3.12 -4.13 -13.19
CA LYS A 14 -3.56 -3.06 -14.11
C LYS A 14 -3.31 -1.67 -13.57
N ILE A 15 -2.91 -1.53 -12.31
CA ILE A 15 -2.50 -0.24 -11.74
C ILE A 15 -1.15 0.12 -12.33
N GLN A 16 -1.11 1.14 -13.19
CA GLN A 16 0.07 1.45 -14.01
C GLN A 16 1.34 1.66 -13.18
N LEU A 17 1.24 2.38 -12.07
CA LEU A 17 2.41 2.69 -11.23
C LEU A 17 3.12 1.46 -10.69
N ILE A 18 2.40 0.37 -10.45
CA ILE A 18 2.96 -0.84 -9.85
C ILE A 18 2.83 -2.07 -10.73
N SER A 19 2.40 -1.91 -11.98
CA SER A 19 2.17 -3.05 -12.90
C SER A 19 3.40 -3.95 -13.00
N ASP A 20 4.56 -3.39 -13.31
CA ASP A 20 5.79 -4.17 -13.45
C ASP A 20 6.18 -4.85 -12.14
N TYR A 21 6.07 -4.14 -11.04
CA TYR A 21 6.35 -4.72 -9.71
C TYR A 21 5.43 -5.89 -9.40
N VAL A 22 4.14 -5.75 -9.64
CA VAL A 22 3.15 -6.80 -9.35
C VAL A 22 3.45 -8.05 -10.20
N ILE A 23 3.71 -7.85 -11.48
CA ILE A 23 4.00 -8.96 -12.41
C ILE A 23 5.29 -9.68 -11.99
N GLN A 24 6.38 -8.94 -11.78
CA GLN A 24 7.66 -9.53 -11.40
C GLN A 24 7.59 -10.24 -10.06
N ARG A 25 6.92 -9.63 -9.08
CA ARG A 25 6.79 -10.21 -7.75
C ARG A 25 5.93 -11.47 -7.77
N SER A 26 4.84 -11.45 -8.54
CA SER A 26 3.97 -12.60 -8.72
C SER A 26 4.72 -13.78 -9.36
N GLU A 27 5.52 -13.51 -10.39
CA GLU A 27 6.35 -14.54 -11.03
C GLU A 27 7.37 -15.14 -10.08
N ALA A 28 8.06 -14.31 -9.29
CA ALA A 28 9.04 -14.77 -8.31
C ALA A 28 8.39 -15.65 -7.24
N ILE A 29 7.21 -15.28 -6.78
CA ILE A 29 6.45 -16.06 -5.80
C ILE A 29 5.98 -17.38 -6.39
N ASN A 30 5.47 -17.38 -7.62
CA ASN A 30 5.04 -18.60 -8.30
C ASN A 30 6.22 -19.56 -8.50
N THR A 31 7.38 -19.04 -8.89
CA THR A 31 8.59 -19.84 -9.04
C THR A 31 9.01 -20.47 -7.72
N TYR A 32 9.01 -19.72 -6.64
CA TYR A 32 9.31 -20.22 -5.31
C TYR A 32 8.36 -21.35 -4.91
N ASN A 33 7.05 -21.13 -5.10
CA ASN A 33 6.04 -22.12 -4.72
C ASN A 33 6.18 -23.42 -5.53
N GLN A 34 6.46 -23.32 -6.81
CA GLN A 34 6.68 -24.47 -7.67
C GLN A 34 7.96 -25.23 -7.28
N THR A 35 9.06 -24.51 -7.08
CA THR A 35 10.33 -25.09 -6.71
C THR A 35 10.27 -25.85 -5.38
N ASN A 36 9.45 -25.38 -4.44
CA ASN A 36 9.30 -25.99 -3.13
C ASN A 36 8.09 -26.93 -3.05
N SER A 37 7.49 -27.26 -4.17
CA SER A 37 6.33 -28.19 -4.26
C SER A 37 5.18 -27.80 -3.34
N ILE A 38 4.88 -26.50 -3.27
CA ILE A 38 3.83 -25.97 -2.42
C ILE A 38 2.45 -26.31 -3.01
N ASP A 39 1.57 -26.85 -2.17
CA ASP A 39 0.18 -27.10 -2.53
C ASP A 39 -0.64 -25.81 -2.43
N LYS A 40 -0.91 -25.19 -3.58
CA LYS A 40 -1.67 -23.93 -3.65
C LYS A 40 -3.18 -24.13 -3.77
N SER A 41 -3.68 -25.33 -3.51
CA SER A 41 -5.12 -25.54 -3.35
C SER A 41 -5.66 -24.78 -2.13
N LEU A 42 -4.81 -24.54 -1.12
CA LEU A 42 -5.06 -23.58 -0.05
C LEU A 42 -4.19 -22.35 -0.27
N LEU A 43 -4.82 -21.20 -0.39
CA LEU A 43 -4.12 -19.94 -0.69
C LEU A 43 -3.04 -19.62 0.33
N ILE A 44 -3.26 -19.91 1.61
CA ILE A 44 -2.31 -19.60 2.69
C ILE A 44 -0.96 -20.32 2.53
N ASN A 45 -0.92 -21.46 1.84
CA ASN A 45 0.30 -22.23 1.69
C ASN A 45 1.35 -21.47 0.86
N GLY A 46 2.60 -21.60 1.26
CA GLY A 46 3.73 -21.00 0.56
C GLY A 46 3.78 -19.49 0.69
N ARG A 47 4.24 -18.82 -0.37
CA ARG A 47 4.36 -17.36 -0.40
C ARG A 47 3.18 -16.75 -1.11
N ASN A 48 2.80 -15.57 -0.64
CA ASN A 48 1.67 -14.82 -1.18
C ASN A 48 1.97 -13.33 -1.25
N LEU A 49 1.27 -12.65 -2.15
CA LEU A 49 1.12 -11.20 -2.10
C LEU A 49 -0.06 -10.86 -1.17
N THR A 50 0.07 -9.75 -0.46
CA THR A 50 -1.03 -9.22 0.36
C THR A 50 -1.50 -7.89 -0.20
N ASN A 51 -2.75 -7.53 0.10
CA ASN A 51 -3.28 -6.24 -0.34
C ASN A 51 -2.54 -5.07 0.32
N ILE A 52 -2.23 -5.17 1.61
CA ILE A 52 -1.49 -4.10 2.31
C ILE A 52 -0.07 -3.94 1.76
N GLY A 53 0.57 -5.05 1.39
CA GLY A 53 1.91 -5.02 0.79
C GLY A 53 1.93 -4.27 -0.53
N LEU A 54 0.96 -4.54 -1.39
CA LEU A 54 0.83 -3.82 -2.66
C LEU A 54 0.43 -2.36 -2.46
N PHE A 55 -0.41 -2.07 -1.47
CA PHE A 55 -0.77 -0.70 -1.14
C PHE A 55 0.45 0.10 -0.68
N ARG A 56 1.30 -0.47 0.16
CA ARG A 56 2.56 0.19 0.57
C ARG A 56 3.45 0.47 -0.64
N LYS A 57 3.58 -0.48 -1.54
CA LYS A 57 4.36 -0.29 -2.77
C LYS A 57 3.77 0.79 -3.66
N TYR A 58 2.45 0.82 -3.77
CA TYR A 58 1.76 1.85 -4.53
C TYR A 58 2.04 3.25 -3.95
N MET A 59 1.90 3.41 -2.64
CA MET A 59 2.17 4.68 -1.97
C MET A 59 3.62 5.12 -2.18
N GLU A 60 4.58 4.21 -1.97
CA GLU A 60 5.99 4.50 -2.17
C GLU A 60 6.28 4.96 -3.60
N THR A 61 5.75 4.25 -4.57
CA THR A 61 5.95 4.57 -5.99
C THR A 61 5.31 5.91 -6.35
N TYR A 62 4.10 6.17 -5.85
CA TYR A 62 3.42 7.45 -6.08
C TYR A 62 4.22 8.62 -5.49
N ILE A 63 4.71 8.48 -4.27
CA ILE A 63 5.48 9.54 -3.61
C ILE A 63 6.80 9.77 -4.32
N GLU A 64 7.50 8.72 -4.71
CA GLU A 64 8.76 8.83 -5.47
C GLU A 64 8.57 9.51 -6.82
N ALA A 65 7.41 9.33 -7.44
CA ALA A 65 7.08 9.97 -8.71
C ALA A 65 6.54 11.39 -8.56
N HIS A 66 6.22 11.82 -7.34
CA HIS A 66 5.65 13.13 -7.09
C HIS A 66 6.69 14.22 -7.28
N SER A 67 6.37 15.23 -8.10
CA SER A 67 7.32 16.28 -8.49
C SER A 67 7.81 17.15 -7.32
N ALA A 68 7.01 17.24 -6.25
CA ALA A 68 7.31 18.05 -5.10
C ALA A 68 8.13 17.33 -4.02
N ILE A 69 8.46 16.05 -4.22
CA ILE A 69 9.26 15.28 -3.28
C ILE A 69 10.72 15.32 -3.66
N ASN A 70 11.58 15.54 -2.66
CA ASN A 70 13.03 15.54 -2.85
C ASN A 70 13.53 14.10 -2.97
N LYS A 71 13.89 13.71 -4.19
CA LYS A 71 14.30 12.33 -4.51
C LYS A 71 15.73 12.00 -4.06
N ASP A 72 16.52 13.00 -3.69
CA ASP A 72 17.86 12.80 -3.15
C ASP A 72 17.83 12.34 -1.68
N LEU A 73 16.68 12.45 -1.03
CA LEU A 73 16.46 12.02 0.34
C LEU A 73 15.57 10.78 0.38
N MET A 74 15.66 10.05 1.49
CA MET A 74 14.94 8.79 1.66
C MET A 74 13.43 8.98 1.54
N VAL A 75 12.80 8.09 0.76
CA VAL A 75 11.36 7.90 0.74
C VAL A 75 11.06 6.51 1.31
N MET A 76 10.21 6.45 2.30
CA MET A 76 9.84 5.19 2.93
C MET A 76 8.38 5.19 3.34
N VAL A 77 7.73 4.06 3.12
CA VAL A 77 6.39 3.78 3.63
C VAL A 77 6.50 2.53 4.50
N ARG A 78 6.16 2.65 5.77
CA ARG A 78 6.32 1.53 6.69
C ARG A 78 5.08 1.31 7.54
N GLN A 79 4.92 0.06 7.97
CA GLN A 79 3.90 -0.30 8.93
C GLN A 79 4.46 -0.12 10.33
N LEU A 80 3.66 0.51 11.19
CA LEU A 80 3.95 0.58 12.60
C LEU A 80 3.23 -0.56 13.33
N GLN A 81 3.47 -0.67 14.63
CA GLN A 81 2.85 -1.71 15.45
C GLN A 81 1.33 -1.54 15.44
N PRO A 82 0.56 -2.64 15.25
CA PRO A 82 -0.88 -2.57 15.31
C PRO A 82 -1.39 -2.01 16.63
N THR A 83 -2.47 -1.24 16.55
CA THR A 83 -3.15 -0.65 17.71
C THR A 83 -4.59 -1.12 17.75
N ALA A 84 -5.31 -0.73 18.82
CA ALA A 84 -6.74 -1.00 18.94
C ALA A 84 -7.57 -0.36 17.82
N TYR A 85 -7.02 0.66 17.15
CA TYR A 85 -7.70 1.39 16.08
C TYR A 85 -7.35 0.87 14.69
N GLY A 86 -6.36 0.00 14.57
CA GLY A 86 -5.97 -0.57 13.30
C GLY A 86 -4.45 -0.61 13.11
N LEU A 87 -4.04 -0.78 11.86
CA LEU A 87 -2.64 -0.86 11.46
C LEU A 87 -2.18 0.50 10.96
N PRO A 88 -1.33 1.23 11.71
CA PRO A 88 -0.81 2.51 11.26
C PRO A 88 0.18 2.34 10.10
N ILE A 89 0.08 3.22 9.12
CA ILE A 89 1.02 3.33 8.02
C ILE A 89 1.67 4.70 8.09
N GLU A 90 2.99 4.74 8.14
CA GLU A 90 3.76 5.97 8.18
C GLU A 90 4.42 6.25 6.84
N ILE A 91 4.27 7.48 6.38
CA ILE A 91 4.96 7.98 5.20
C ILE A 91 6.12 8.86 5.66
N TYR A 92 7.32 8.53 5.18
CA TYR A 92 8.54 9.29 5.46
C TYR A 92 9.10 9.80 4.13
N ALA A 93 9.04 11.11 3.93
CA ALA A 93 9.51 11.76 2.72
C ALA A 93 9.83 13.23 3.00
N PHE A 94 10.60 13.85 2.10
CA PHE A 94 10.97 15.25 2.22
C PHE A 94 10.46 16.04 1.03
N SER A 95 9.81 17.18 1.31
CA SER A 95 9.41 18.12 0.27
C SER A 95 10.62 18.83 -0.29
N SER A 96 10.65 19.08 -1.59
CA SER A 96 11.65 19.93 -2.24
C SER A 96 11.38 21.41 -2.01
N ASP A 97 10.17 21.78 -1.65
CA ASP A 97 9.77 23.16 -1.32
C ASP A 97 9.61 23.28 0.19
N LYS A 98 10.43 24.13 0.80
CA LYS A 98 10.46 24.33 2.26
C LYS A 98 9.55 25.44 2.75
N ARG A 99 8.86 26.14 1.87
CA ARG A 99 7.89 27.16 2.26
C ARG A 99 6.70 26.47 2.92
N TRP A 100 6.36 26.90 4.15
CA TRP A 100 5.35 26.22 4.96
C TRP A 100 4.01 26.05 4.25
N GLN A 101 3.52 27.07 3.58
CA GLN A 101 2.23 27.03 2.91
C GLN A 101 2.21 25.97 1.78
N ASN A 102 3.27 25.92 0.97
CA ASN A 102 3.39 24.93 -0.10
C ASN A 102 3.57 23.53 0.46
N TYR A 103 4.30 23.39 1.55
CA TYR A 103 4.49 22.12 2.25
C TYR A 103 3.14 21.54 2.68
N GLU A 104 2.25 22.36 3.26
CA GLU A 104 0.92 21.91 3.67
C GLU A 104 0.07 21.45 2.49
N TYR A 105 0.11 22.16 1.36
CA TYR A 105 -0.59 21.73 0.14
C TYR A 105 -0.06 20.42 -0.41
N ILE A 106 1.24 20.20 -0.38
CA ILE A 106 1.87 18.96 -0.85
C ILE A 106 1.42 17.79 0.02
N ILE A 107 1.45 17.96 1.33
CA ILE A 107 1.01 16.91 2.26
C ILE A 107 -0.46 16.60 2.06
N ALA A 108 -1.32 17.61 1.96
CA ALA A 108 -2.74 17.42 1.74
C ALA A 108 -3.02 16.66 0.45
N ASP A 109 -2.33 17.01 -0.63
CA ASP A 109 -2.47 16.32 -1.91
C ASP A 109 -2.10 14.84 -1.80
N ILE A 110 -0.98 14.55 -1.16
CA ILE A 110 -0.54 13.16 -0.97
C ILE A 110 -1.55 12.37 -0.13
N PHE A 111 -2.00 12.91 0.99
CA PHE A 111 -2.96 12.24 1.84
C PHE A 111 -4.32 12.03 1.16
N ASP A 112 -4.80 13.03 0.44
CA ASP A 112 -6.05 12.90 -0.32
C ASP A 112 -5.97 11.76 -1.32
N HIS A 113 -4.86 11.67 -2.05
CA HIS A 113 -4.65 10.61 -3.01
C HIS A 113 -4.60 9.23 -2.34
N MET A 114 -3.83 9.11 -1.24
CA MET A 114 -3.67 7.85 -0.52
C MET A 114 -4.99 7.38 0.07
N ILE A 115 -5.72 8.27 0.72
CA ILE A 115 -7.00 7.94 1.35
C ILE A 115 -8.01 7.50 0.29
N ALA A 116 -8.06 8.20 -0.83
CA ALA A 116 -8.96 7.86 -1.93
C ALA A 116 -8.61 6.51 -2.58
N SER A 117 -7.35 6.09 -2.49
CA SER A 117 -6.87 4.83 -3.09
C SER A 117 -7.12 3.59 -2.22
N VAL A 118 -7.37 3.77 -0.93
CA VAL A 118 -7.52 2.66 0.03
C VAL A 118 -8.55 1.62 -0.42
N PRO A 119 -9.76 2.00 -0.89
CA PRO A 119 -10.75 1.01 -1.31
C PRO A 119 -10.31 0.16 -2.51
N ASP A 120 -9.45 0.69 -3.38
CA ASP A 120 -8.98 -0.04 -4.56
C ASP A 120 -8.15 -1.27 -4.19
N PHE A 121 -7.62 -1.29 -2.97
CA PHE A 121 -6.84 -2.40 -2.42
C PHE A 121 -7.65 -3.25 -1.43
N ASP A 122 -8.97 -3.08 -1.41
CA ASP A 122 -9.82 -3.80 -0.47
C ASP A 122 -9.45 -3.54 1.00
N LEU A 123 -9.06 -2.31 1.28
CA LEU A 123 -8.71 -1.84 2.61
C LEU A 123 -9.75 -0.83 3.09
N VAL A 124 -9.83 -0.65 4.39
CA VAL A 124 -10.74 0.28 5.03
C VAL A 124 -9.96 1.15 6.00
N ILE A 125 -10.20 2.46 5.96
CA ILE A 125 -9.63 3.38 6.92
C ILE A 125 -10.33 3.17 8.27
N SER A 126 -9.52 3.09 9.33
CA SER A 126 -10.06 2.95 10.67
C SER A 126 -10.83 4.20 11.08
N GLU A 127 -12.04 3.98 11.56
CA GLU A 127 -12.85 5.03 12.15
C GLU A 127 -13.12 4.64 13.61
N PRO A 128 -12.52 5.37 14.59
CA PRO A 128 -12.74 5.03 16.00
C PRO A 128 -14.21 5.08 16.34
N SER A 129 -14.73 4.02 16.95
CA SER A 129 -16.14 3.91 17.29
C SER A 129 -16.63 4.98 18.28
N ILE A 130 -15.71 5.49 19.10
CA ILE A 130 -16.04 6.55 20.07
C ILE A 130 -16.51 7.84 19.40
N LEU A 131 -16.19 8.04 18.13
CA LEU A 131 -16.57 9.22 17.35
C LEU A 131 -17.91 9.04 16.64
N ARG A 132 -18.56 7.89 16.77
CA ARG A 132 -19.82 7.58 16.11
C ARG A 132 -20.95 7.53 17.11
N PRO A 133 -22.14 8.05 16.74
CA PRO A 133 -23.35 7.81 17.53
C PRO A 133 -23.63 6.33 17.63
N THR A 134 -24.05 5.88 18.81
CA THR A 134 -24.45 4.50 19.00
C THR A 134 -25.86 4.32 18.46
N ASN A 135 -25.99 3.52 17.40
CA ASN A 135 -27.29 3.15 16.85
C ASN A 135 -27.72 1.83 17.48
N LYS A 136 -28.82 1.86 18.13
CA LYS A 136 -29.43 0.64 18.69
C LYS A 136 -30.87 0.53 18.30
#